data_e4494b76291581f51698db916bc874ea
#
_entry.id   e4494b76291581f51698db916bc874ea
#
_cell.length_a   1.000
_cell.length_b   1.000
_cell.length_c   1.000
_cell.angle_alpha   90.00
_cell.angle_beta   90.00
_cell.angle_gamma   90.00
#
_symmetry.space_group_name_H-M   'P 1'
#
loop_
_entity.id
_entity.type
_entity.pdbx_description
1 polymer ?
#
loop_
_entity_poly.entity_id
_entity_poly.type
_entity_poly.pdbx_seq_one_letter_code
_entity_poly.pdbx_strand_id
1 'polypeptide(L)'
;MKKVRILLMTFVMLLCMSGVAMADDTKVYVSIADNNGAAVLVQKPVTVTDVDSDGALTVGDALVCAHEAYFEGGAAKGIKTSVGTYGLQLDLLWGYDNGTGYGYLVNNAFSMGLGDPVKDGDYVYAYIYTDLTTWSDTYCFFDKNTVSATAGDSVSLVLSAAGYAADYSQLNSPVEGATILVDGKEAGVVTDAEGKAAITFDAAGEHVISAKKDGMVMVPPLCVATVAAKEEPTPEPTAEPVITAAPEEKHAVTVIPAKTEEKKDDSKSNTTLYIVIGAVVLLIAIVVAVFCLKKKN
;
A
#
# COMPACT_ATOMS: atom_id res chain seq x y z
N MET A 1 -50.62 -22.26 -11.62
CA MET A 1 -50.07 -20.95 -12.04
C MET A 1 -49.64 -20.05 -10.87
N LYS A 2 -50.41 -19.89 -9.78
CA LYS A 2 -50.03 -19.05 -8.62
C LYS A 2 -48.78 -19.57 -7.87
N LYS A 3 -48.64 -20.91 -7.69
CA LYS A 3 -47.47 -21.51 -7.01
C LYS A 3 -46.18 -21.38 -7.78
N VAL A 4 -46.23 -21.39 -9.13
CA VAL A 4 -45.02 -21.19 -10.02
C VAL A 4 -44.56 -19.72 -9.99
N ARG A 5 -45.50 -18.78 -9.92
CA ARG A 5 -45.13 -17.34 -9.82
C ARG A 5 -44.49 -16.99 -8.47
N ILE A 6 -44.92 -17.62 -7.37
CA ILE A 6 -44.30 -17.43 -6.05
C ILE A 6 -42.90 -18.04 -6.03
N LEU A 7 -42.71 -19.22 -6.62
CA LEU A 7 -41.40 -19.86 -6.72
C LEU A 7 -40.45 -19.07 -7.59
N LEU A 8 -40.92 -18.49 -8.71
CA LEU A 8 -40.13 -17.65 -9.58
C LEU A 8 -39.72 -16.32 -8.90
N MET A 9 -40.64 -15.73 -8.11
CA MET A 9 -40.38 -14.48 -7.37
C MET A 9 -39.37 -14.68 -6.23
N THR A 10 -39.44 -15.82 -5.52
CA THR A 10 -38.44 -16.17 -4.50
C THR A 10 -37.09 -16.50 -5.14
N PHE A 11 -37.04 -17.12 -6.30
CA PHE A 11 -35.80 -17.41 -7.02
C PHE A 11 -35.12 -16.13 -7.54
N VAL A 12 -35.91 -15.18 -8.09
CA VAL A 12 -35.41 -13.86 -8.50
C VAL A 12 -34.91 -13.04 -7.30
N MET A 13 -35.61 -13.12 -6.14
CA MET A 13 -35.17 -12.42 -4.92
C MET A 13 -33.89 -13.04 -4.31
N LEU A 14 -33.71 -14.37 -4.42
CA LEU A 14 -32.47 -15.04 -4.04
C LEU A 14 -31.31 -14.70 -4.98
N LEU A 15 -31.57 -14.54 -6.29
CA LEU A 15 -30.55 -14.12 -7.26
C LEU A 15 -30.09 -12.66 -7.03
N CYS A 16 -30.99 -11.79 -6.56
CA CYS A 16 -30.61 -10.39 -6.23
C CYS A 16 -29.82 -10.28 -4.92
N MET A 17 -29.83 -11.30 -4.05
CA MET A 17 -29.03 -11.30 -2.81
C MET A 17 -27.64 -11.91 -2.97
N SER A 18 -27.33 -12.51 -4.12
CA SER A 18 -26.00 -13.11 -4.40
C SER A 18 -24.97 -12.14 -4.99
N GLY A 19 -25.20 -10.83 -4.89
CA GLY A 19 -24.38 -9.80 -5.50
C GLY A 19 -23.88 -8.69 -4.59
N VAL A 20 -23.87 -8.87 -3.28
CA VAL A 20 -22.98 -8.05 -2.44
C VAL A 20 -21.69 -8.86 -2.25
N ALA A 21 -20.92 -9.01 -3.32
CA ALA A 21 -19.49 -9.09 -3.15
C ALA A 21 -19.14 -7.79 -2.40
N MET A 22 -18.72 -7.88 -1.15
CA MET A 22 -17.91 -6.83 -0.55
C MET A 22 -16.80 -6.64 -1.58
N ALA A 23 -16.80 -5.54 -2.31
CA ALA A 23 -15.64 -5.15 -3.06
C ALA A 23 -14.53 -5.07 -1.99
N ASP A 24 -13.52 -5.93 -2.08
CA ASP A 24 -12.32 -5.77 -1.29
C ASP A 24 -11.88 -4.33 -1.55
N ASP A 25 -11.68 -3.55 -0.47
CA ASP A 25 -11.28 -2.16 -0.57
C ASP A 25 -10.00 -2.10 -1.42
N THR A 26 -10.10 -1.61 -2.65
CA THR A 26 -8.93 -1.45 -3.53
C THR A 26 -7.96 -0.48 -2.89
N LYS A 27 -6.80 -0.98 -2.51
CA LYS A 27 -5.74 -0.19 -1.89
C LYS A 27 -4.57 -0.03 -2.84
N VAL A 28 -4.17 1.21 -3.10
CA VAL A 28 -3.00 1.54 -3.91
C VAL A 28 -1.97 2.31 -3.06
N TYR A 29 -0.74 2.40 -3.55
CA TYR A 29 0.32 3.18 -2.93
C TYR A 29 0.61 4.41 -3.77
N VAL A 30 0.34 5.61 -3.22
CA VAL A 30 0.48 6.86 -3.97
C VAL A 30 1.76 7.60 -3.58
N SER A 31 2.49 8.04 -4.59
CA SER A 31 3.63 8.96 -4.46
C SER A 31 3.38 10.23 -5.26
N ILE A 32 3.83 11.37 -4.74
CA ILE A 32 3.72 12.66 -5.44
C ILE A 32 5.05 13.40 -5.32
N ALA A 33 5.54 13.93 -6.44
CA ALA A 33 6.63 14.90 -6.47
C ALA A 33 6.08 16.29 -6.84
N ASP A 34 6.52 17.31 -6.08
CA ASP A 34 6.07 18.69 -6.25
C ASP A 34 6.82 19.44 -7.38
N ASN A 35 6.50 20.72 -7.53
CA ASN A 35 7.09 21.63 -8.51
C ASN A 35 8.57 21.99 -8.25
N ASN A 36 9.13 21.55 -7.13
CA ASN A 36 10.57 21.70 -6.82
C ASN A 36 11.32 20.38 -7.06
N GLY A 37 10.65 19.34 -7.55
CA GLY A 37 11.21 18.00 -7.70
C GLY A 37 11.40 17.27 -6.38
N ALA A 38 10.70 17.67 -5.31
CA ALA A 38 10.75 17.00 -4.03
C ALA A 38 9.61 15.98 -3.90
N ALA A 39 9.92 14.77 -3.40
CA ALA A 39 8.90 13.79 -3.08
C ALA A 39 8.14 14.22 -1.81
N VAL A 40 6.93 14.75 -1.98
CA VAL A 40 6.07 15.26 -0.89
C VAL A 40 5.12 14.21 -0.33
N LEU A 41 4.86 13.15 -1.09
CA LEU A 41 4.14 11.97 -0.65
C LEU A 41 4.90 10.73 -1.15
N VAL A 42 5.20 9.78 -0.26
CA VAL A 42 6.01 8.61 -0.60
C VAL A 42 5.23 7.35 -0.26
N GLN A 43 4.79 6.63 -1.29
CA GLN A 43 4.16 5.31 -1.23
C GLN A 43 3.12 5.17 -0.11
N LYS A 44 2.30 6.22 0.10
CA LYS A 44 1.26 6.19 1.13
C LYS A 44 0.09 5.31 0.69
N PRO A 45 -0.39 4.40 1.56
CA PRO A 45 -1.53 3.55 1.26
C PRO A 45 -2.81 4.39 1.16
N VAL A 46 -3.57 4.19 0.09
CA VAL A 46 -4.83 4.89 -0.19
C VAL A 46 -5.89 3.86 -0.53
N THR A 47 -7.01 3.89 0.17
CA THR A 47 -8.21 3.17 -0.25
C THR A 47 -8.90 3.98 -1.33
N VAL A 48 -8.97 3.42 -2.53
CA VAL A 48 -9.57 4.09 -3.68
C VAL A 48 -11.07 3.86 -3.71
N THR A 49 -11.82 4.94 -3.88
CA THR A 49 -13.27 4.92 -4.10
C THR A 49 -13.56 5.58 -5.44
N ASP A 50 -14.62 5.16 -6.11
CA ASP A 50 -15.14 5.80 -7.33
C ASP A 50 -15.70 7.18 -6.99
N VAL A 51 -14.88 8.22 -7.14
CA VAL A 51 -15.17 9.59 -6.68
C VAL A 51 -16.14 10.31 -7.63
N ASP A 52 -16.04 10.02 -8.93
CA ASP A 52 -16.88 10.66 -9.97
C ASP A 52 -18.09 9.81 -10.38
N SER A 53 -18.24 8.61 -9.80
CA SER A 53 -19.37 7.69 -10.00
C SER A 53 -19.50 7.21 -11.45
N ASP A 54 -18.38 7.00 -12.13
CA ASP A 54 -18.33 6.47 -13.50
C ASP A 54 -18.32 4.94 -13.56
N GLY A 55 -18.17 4.26 -12.42
CA GLY A 55 -18.15 2.81 -12.26
C GLY A 55 -16.77 2.18 -12.41
N ALA A 56 -15.71 2.97 -12.49
CA ALA A 56 -14.32 2.54 -12.54
C ALA A 56 -13.53 3.04 -11.31
N LEU A 57 -12.40 2.42 -11.02
CA LEU A 57 -11.40 2.94 -10.08
C LEU A 57 -10.17 3.31 -10.90
N THR A 58 -9.81 4.58 -10.87
CA THR A 58 -8.87 5.17 -11.80
C THR A 58 -7.69 5.85 -11.10
N VAL A 59 -6.66 6.23 -11.86
CA VAL A 59 -5.56 7.09 -11.40
C VAL A 59 -6.11 8.40 -10.82
N GLY A 60 -7.14 8.98 -11.46
CA GLY A 60 -7.80 10.19 -10.98
C GLY A 60 -8.38 10.01 -9.59
N ASP A 61 -9.15 8.94 -9.38
CA ASP A 61 -9.74 8.62 -8.07
C ASP A 61 -8.66 8.39 -7.01
N ALA A 62 -7.61 7.63 -7.35
CA ALA A 62 -6.50 7.38 -6.45
C ALA A 62 -5.82 8.69 -6.00
N LEU A 63 -5.62 9.63 -6.92
CA LEU A 63 -5.05 10.94 -6.60
C LEU A 63 -6.00 11.78 -5.76
N VAL A 64 -7.30 11.81 -6.05
CA VAL A 64 -8.28 12.54 -5.23
C VAL A 64 -8.32 11.96 -3.81
N CYS A 65 -8.41 10.63 -3.67
CA CYS A 65 -8.39 9.97 -2.37
C CYS A 65 -7.08 10.22 -1.60
N ALA A 66 -5.93 10.26 -2.30
CA ALA A 66 -4.65 10.59 -1.68
C ALA A 66 -4.61 12.02 -1.13
N HIS A 67 -5.12 13.00 -1.89
CA HIS A 67 -5.20 14.38 -1.42
C HIS A 67 -6.17 14.53 -0.25
N GLU A 68 -7.31 13.85 -0.28
CA GLU A 68 -8.24 13.88 0.85
C GLU A 68 -7.60 13.34 2.13
N ALA A 69 -6.80 12.29 2.04
CA ALA A 69 -6.17 11.66 3.18
C ALA A 69 -4.93 12.38 3.71
N TYR A 70 -4.13 13.02 2.84
CA TYR A 70 -2.77 13.45 3.18
C TYR A 70 -2.44 14.90 2.88
N PHE A 71 -3.26 15.62 2.10
CA PHE A 71 -3.01 17.04 1.83
C PHE A 71 -3.67 17.93 2.89
N GLU A 72 -3.00 18.98 3.30
CA GLU A 72 -3.57 19.94 4.27
C GLU A 72 -4.75 20.71 3.66
N GLY A 73 -5.95 20.40 4.11
CA GLY A 73 -7.20 20.95 3.60
C GLY A 73 -7.89 20.07 2.56
N GLY A 74 -7.42 18.81 2.43
CA GLY A 74 -8.07 17.75 1.67
C GLY A 74 -8.01 17.94 0.15
N ALA A 75 -8.75 17.09 -0.56
CA ALA A 75 -8.80 17.11 -2.03
C ALA A 75 -9.29 18.45 -2.58
N ALA A 76 -10.23 19.11 -1.92
CA ALA A 76 -10.79 20.40 -2.37
C ALA A 76 -9.75 21.51 -2.54
N LYS A 77 -8.62 21.44 -1.83
CA LYS A 77 -7.52 22.41 -1.94
C LYS A 77 -6.30 21.85 -2.65
N GLY A 78 -6.09 20.53 -2.59
CA GLY A 78 -4.88 19.89 -3.04
C GLY A 78 -4.87 19.46 -4.49
N ILE A 79 -6.07 19.16 -5.07
CA ILE A 79 -6.19 18.68 -6.45
C ILE A 79 -7.35 19.30 -7.16
N LYS A 80 -7.19 19.55 -8.47
CA LYS A 80 -8.25 19.99 -9.36
C LYS A 80 -8.11 19.33 -10.71
N THR A 81 -9.21 18.91 -11.28
CA THR A 81 -9.30 18.33 -12.62
C THR A 81 -10.29 19.08 -13.48
N SER A 82 -10.11 19.02 -14.79
CA SER A 82 -11.07 19.50 -15.78
C SER A 82 -11.10 18.57 -16.99
N VAL A 83 -12.11 18.70 -17.82
CA VAL A 83 -12.20 17.94 -19.07
C VAL A 83 -11.56 18.75 -20.18
N GLY A 84 -10.41 18.29 -20.68
CA GLY A 84 -9.70 18.87 -21.80
C GLY A 84 -10.01 18.17 -23.14
N THR A 85 -9.23 18.50 -24.15
CA THR A 85 -9.38 17.93 -25.50
C THR A 85 -9.13 16.41 -25.54
N TYR A 86 -8.30 15.91 -24.64
CA TYR A 86 -7.87 14.50 -24.59
C TYR A 86 -8.47 13.73 -23.40
N GLY A 87 -9.52 14.26 -22.76
CA GLY A 87 -10.16 13.65 -21.61
C GLY A 87 -9.90 14.41 -20.31
N LEU A 88 -9.98 13.70 -19.19
CA LEU A 88 -9.75 14.27 -17.86
C LEU A 88 -8.27 14.63 -17.68
N GLN A 89 -7.99 15.85 -17.26
CA GLN A 89 -6.64 16.38 -17.04
C GLN A 89 -6.51 17.01 -15.65
N LEU A 90 -5.28 17.08 -15.14
CA LEU A 90 -4.96 17.84 -13.93
C LEU A 90 -4.84 19.33 -14.26
N ASP A 91 -5.45 20.18 -13.44
CA ASP A 91 -5.23 21.62 -13.40
C ASP A 91 -4.42 22.02 -12.16
N LEU A 92 -4.49 21.20 -11.08
CA LEU A 92 -3.78 21.43 -9.83
C LEU A 92 -3.37 20.07 -9.22
N LEU A 93 -2.13 19.96 -8.80
CA LEU A 93 -1.60 18.81 -8.08
C LEU A 93 -0.83 19.29 -6.86
N TRP A 94 -1.10 18.72 -5.71
CA TRP A 94 -0.50 19.07 -4.42
C TRP A 94 -0.56 20.57 -4.11
N GLY A 95 -1.70 21.20 -4.47
CA GLY A 95 -1.91 22.63 -4.29
C GLY A 95 -1.19 23.54 -5.27
N TYR A 96 -0.50 23.00 -6.29
CA TYR A 96 0.25 23.77 -7.27
C TYR A 96 -0.36 23.68 -8.66
N ASP A 97 -0.66 24.85 -9.25
CA ASP A 97 -1.11 25.01 -10.64
C ASP A 97 0.12 25.15 -11.54
N ASN A 98 0.31 24.22 -12.45
CA ASN A 98 1.46 24.17 -13.36
C ASN A 98 1.02 24.20 -14.84
N GLY A 99 -0.14 24.77 -15.10
CA GLY A 99 -0.77 24.65 -16.42
C GLY A 99 -1.12 23.19 -16.70
N THR A 100 -0.66 22.52 -17.69
CA THR A 100 -0.92 21.09 -17.95
C THR A 100 0.33 20.22 -17.77
N GLY A 101 1.34 20.76 -17.07
CA GLY A 101 2.64 20.10 -16.88
C GLY A 101 2.65 19.11 -15.75
N TYR A 102 1.95 17.97 -15.91
CA TYR A 102 1.90 16.87 -14.95
C TYR A 102 2.17 15.55 -15.64
N GLY A 103 2.84 14.63 -14.94
CA GLY A 103 3.02 13.26 -15.40
C GLY A 103 2.49 12.27 -14.37
N TYR A 104 2.01 11.11 -14.84
CA TYR A 104 1.54 10.04 -13.98
C TYR A 104 1.88 8.68 -14.54
N LEU A 105 2.16 7.75 -13.62
CA LEU A 105 2.56 6.37 -13.92
C LEU A 105 1.84 5.42 -12.98
N VAL A 106 1.61 4.20 -13.47
CA VAL A 106 1.17 3.08 -12.66
C VAL A 106 2.21 1.96 -12.79
N ASN A 107 2.74 1.49 -11.67
CA ASN A 107 3.77 0.46 -11.62
C ASN A 107 4.98 0.76 -12.55
N ASN A 108 5.45 2.00 -12.56
CA ASN A 108 6.53 2.53 -13.40
C ASN A 108 6.23 2.53 -14.91
N ALA A 109 5.00 2.24 -15.32
CA ALA A 109 4.55 2.38 -16.71
C ALA A 109 3.84 3.73 -16.90
N PHE A 110 4.12 4.42 -18.01
CA PHE A 110 3.41 5.66 -18.35
C PHE A 110 1.92 5.42 -18.46
N SER A 111 1.15 6.19 -17.71
CA SER A 111 -0.31 6.20 -17.80
C SER A 111 -0.73 7.08 -18.98
N MET A 112 -1.76 6.64 -19.71
CA MET A 112 -2.31 7.39 -20.83
C MET A 112 -3.20 8.55 -20.36
N GLY A 113 -3.67 8.53 -19.12
CA GLY A 113 -4.48 9.59 -18.54
C GLY A 113 -4.99 9.26 -17.13
N LEU A 114 -5.71 10.22 -16.55
CA LEU A 114 -6.31 10.05 -15.22
C LEU A 114 -7.40 8.97 -15.20
N GLY A 115 -7.99 8.63 -16.35
CA GLY A 115 -8.99 7.57 -16.50
C GLY A 115 -8.40 6.16 -16.59
N ASP A 116 -7.09 5.98 -16.54
CA ASP A 116 -6.50 4.65 -16.55
C ASP A 116 -6.86 3.88 -15.27
N PRO A 117 -7.24 2.59 -15.39
CA PRO A 117 -7.70 1.83 -14.23
C PRO A 117 -6.55 1.50 -13.28
N VAL A 118 -6.87 1.47 -11.98
CA VAL A 118 -5.99 0.98 -10.92
C VAL A 118 -6.56 -0.27 -10.26
N LYS A 119 -5.67 -1.08 -9.67
CA LYS A 119 -5.98 -2.34 -8.99
C LYS A 119 -5.37 -2.36 -7.59
N ASP A 120 -5.85 -3.26 -6.77
CA ASP A 120 -5.27 -3.50 -5.46
C ASP A 120 -3.78 -3.82 -5.56
N GLY A 121 -2.97 -3.14 -4.73
CA GLY A 121 -1.52 -3.25 -4.69
C GLY A 121 -0.77 -2.39 -5.71
N ASP A 122 -1.43 -1.65 -6.61
CA ASP A 122 -0.76 -0.79 -7.59
C ASP A 122 -0.01 0.38 -6.93
N TYR A 123 1.10 0.79 -7.55
CA TYR A 123 1.87 1.97 -7.20
C TYR A 123 1.57 3.08 -8.21
N VAL A 124 0.89 4.13 -7.76
CA VAL A 124 0.58 5.32 -8.55
C VAL A 124 1.60 6.41 -8.22
N TYR A 125 2.25 6.95 -9.23
CA TYR A 125 3.15 8.07 -9.09
C TYR A 125 2.65 9.25 -9.91
N ALA A 126 2.47 10.42 -9.28
CA ALA A 126 2.16 11.66 -9.98
C ALA A 126 3.26 12.70 -9.69
N TYR A 127 3.60 13.51 -10.69
CA TYR A 127 4.61 14.54 -10.51
C TYR A 127 4.28 15.80 -11.30
N ILE A 128 4.81 16.92 -10.83
CA ILE A 128 4.73 18.21 -11.46
C ILE A 128 6.02 18.43 -12.26
N TYR A 129 5.92 18.72 -13.56
CA TYR A 129 7.10 19.05 -14.35
C TYR A 129 7.77 20.31 -13.81
N THR A 130 9.09 20.25 -13.61
CA THR A 130 9.90 21.38 -13.15
C THR A 130 10.45 22.18 -14.33
N ASP A 131 10.68 21.53 -15.47
CA ASP A 131 11.12 22.17 -16.71
C ASP A 131 9.98 22.25 -17.74
N LEU A 132 9.26 23.36 -17.74
CA LEU A 132 8.20 23.62 -18.70
C LEU A 132 8.69 24.16 -20.06
N THR A 133 9.99 24.36 -20.24
CA THR A 133 10.56 24.90 -21.47
C THR A 133 10.94 23.79 -22.43
N THR A 134 11.67 22.80 -21.95
CA THR A 134 12.17 21.68 -22.76
C THR A 134 11.55 20.34 -22.39
N TRP A 135 10.76 20.29 -21.31
CA TRP A 135 10.10 19.09 -20.82
C TRP A 135 11.10 17.96 -20.52
N SER A 136 12.24 18.34 -19.96
CA SER A 136 13.38 17.45 -19.75
C SER A 136 13.29 16.62 -18.48
N ASP A 137 12.23 16.80 -17.67
CA ASP A 137 11.99 16.00 -16.49
C ASP A 137 11.94 14.52 -16.86
N THR A 138 12.85 13.74 -16.30
CA THR A 138 12.99 12.32 -16.59
C THR A 138 12.50 11.51 -15.41
N TYR A 139 11.46 10.72 -15.62
CA TYR A 139 10.98 9.78 -14.60
C TYR A 139 12.00 8.67 -14.39
N CYS A 140 12.46 8.54 -13.15
CA CYS A 140 13.37 7.49 -12.74
C CYS A 140 12.75 6.62 -11.66
N PHE A 141 13.13 5.35 -11.62
CA PHE A 141 12.59 4.39 -10.66
C PHE A 141 13.59 3.29 -10.32
N PHE A 142 13.47 2.72 -9.13
CA PHE A 142 14.21 1.52 -8.74
C PHE A 142 13.46 0.27 -9.20
N ASP A 143 14.19 -0.85 -9.38
CA ASP A 143 13.64 -2.18 -9.69
C ASP A 143 12.73 -2.74 -8.59
N LYS A 144 12.75 -2.13 -7.40
CA LYS A 144 11.91 -2.48 -6.24
C LYS A 144 11.31 -1.24 -5.62
N ASN A 145 10.01 -1.30 -5.32
CA ASN A 145 9.33 -0.26 -4.57
C ASN A 145 9.63 -0.34 -3.07
N THR A 146 9.83 -1.55 -2.54
CA THR A 146 10.13 -1.77 -1.13
C THR A 146 11.24 -2.81 -0.97
N VAL A 147 12.00 -2.70 0.11
CA VAL A 147 13.03 -3.68 0.52
C VAL A 147 13.01 -3.87 2.03
N SER A 148 13.45 -5.04 2.47
CA SER A 148 13.68 -5.34 3.88
C SER A 148 15.14 -5.68 4.10
N ALA A 149 15.73 -5.21 5.20
CA ALA A 149 17.10 -5.46 5.60
C ALA A 149 17.24 -5.54 7.12
N THR A 150 18.39 -5.96 7.61
CA THR A 150 18.82 -5.79 9.00
C THR A 150 19.90 -4.71 9.05
N ALA A 151 19.97 -3.94 10.11
CA ALA A 151 21.03 -2.93 10.29
C ALA A 151 22.42 -3.56 10.13
N GLY A 152 23.24 -2.98 9.25
CA GLY A 152 24.54 -3.51 8.83
C GLY A 152 24.51 -4.37 7.56
N ASP A 153 23.33 -4.81 7.09
CA ASP A 153 23.21 -5.53 5.82
C ASP A 153 23.16 -4.59 4.63
N SER A 154 23.60 -5.07 3.47
CA SER A 154 23.56 -4.33 2.22
C SER A 154 22.41 -4.79 1.34
N VAL A 155 21.68 -3.83 0.77
CA VAL A 155 20.60 -4.02 -0.21
C VAL A 155 21.05 -3.54 -1.57
N SER A 156 20.79 -4.33 -2.62
CA SER A 156 21.08 -3.93 -3.99
C SER A 156 19.79 -3.48 -4.70
N LEU A 157 19.87 -2.31 -5.34
CA LEU A 157 18.84 -1.73 -6.19
C LEU A 157 19.41 -1.41 -7.57
N VAL A 158 18.55 -1.41 -8.58
CA VAL A 158 18.87 -0.97 -9.94
C VAL A 158 18.02 0.25 -10.27
N LEU A 159 18.66 1.36 -10.62
CA LEU A 159 18.02 2.60 -11.02
C LEU A 159 17.88 2.64 -12.54
N SER A 160 16.67 2.89 -13.02
CA SER A 160 16.35 3.07 -14.43
C SER A 160 15.64 4.38 -14.69
N ALA A 161 15.81 4.92 -15.89
CA ALA A 161 15.04 6.03 -16.43
C ALA A 161 14.04 5.50 -17.44
N ALA A 162 12.79 5.93 -17.34
CA ALA A 162 11.75 5.64 -18.33
C ALA A 162 11.83 6.66 -19.48
N GLY A 163 11.76 6.16 -20.69
CA GLY A 163 11.72 6.93 -21.92
C GLY A 163 10.87 6.24 -22.98
N TYR A 164 10.99 6.66 -24.23
CA TYR A 164 10.30 6.06 -25.35
C TYR A 164 11.26 5.56 -26.40
N ALA A 165 10.98 4.37 -26.94
CA ALA A 165 11.62 3.85 -28.12
C ALA A 165 11.09 4.56 -29.39
N ALA A 166 11.70 4.27 -30.55
CA ALA A 166 11.29 4.87 -31.82
C ALA A 166 9.86 4.49 -32.26
N ASP A 167 9.31 3.40 -31.73
CA ASP A 167 7.94 2.94 -31.94
C ASP A 167 6.95 3.42 -30.87
N TYR A 168 7.39 4.35 -30.03
CA TYR A 168 6.64 4.90 -28.87
C TYR A 168 6.34 3.91 -27.76
N SER A 169 6.87 2.69 -27.78
CA SER A 169 6.84 1.81 -26.62
C SER A 169 7.77 2.36 -25.51
N GLN A 170 7.43 2.05 -24.26
CA GLN A 170 8.28 2.45 -23.14
C GLN A 170 9.63 1.73 -23.21
N LEU A 171 10.71 2.50 -23.11
CA LEU A 171 12.08 2.01 -23.04
C LEU A 171 12.69 2.42 -21.71
N ASN A 172 13.12 1.46 -20.93
CA ASN A 172 13.81 1.71 -19.67
C ASN A 172 15.33 1.57 -19.88
N SER A 173 16.09 2.56 -19.45
CA SER A 173 17.54 2.58 -19.58
C SER A 173 18.19 2.71 -18.20
N PRO A 174 19.30 2.00 -17.91
CA PRO A 174 20.01 2.15 -16.66
C PRO A 174 20.54 3.59 -16.49
N VAL A 175 20.54 4.08 -15.26
CA VAL A 175 21.08 5.39 -14.93
C VAL A 175 22.42 5.22 -14.22
N GLU A 176 23.52 5.38 -14.95
CA GLU A 176 24.87 5.40 -14.42
C GLU A 176 25.17 6.74 -13.74
N GLY A 177 25.98 6.74 -12.69
CA GLY A 177 26.53 7.94 -12.06
C GLY A 177 25.51 8.73 -11.22
N ALA A 178 24.39 8.15 -10.85
CA ALA A 178 23.44 8.78 -9.94
C ALA A 178 23.86 8.58 -8.48
N THR A 179 23.87 9.66 -7.71
CA THR A 179 24.13 9.63 -6.26
C THR A 179 22.88 9.15 -5.54
N ILE A 180 23.02 8.09 -4.75
CA ILE A 180 21.94 7.55 -3.91
C ILE A 180 21.74 8.43 -2.68
N LEU A 181 20.47 8.67 -2.35
CA LEU A 181 20.05 9.37 -1.14
C LEU A 181 19.29 8.41 -0.23
N VAL A 182 19.54 8.48 1.07
CA VAL A 182 18.75 7.85 2.11
C VAL A 182 18.23 8.95 3.03
N ASP A 183 16.92 9.04 3.19
CA ASP A 183 16.26 10.11 3.96
C ASP A 183 16.72 11.52 3.54
N GLY A 184 16.89 11.72 2.22
CA GLY A 184 17.32 12.97 1.62
C GLY A 184 18.81 13.30 1.78
N LYS A 185 19.62 12.41 2.38
CA LYS A 185 21.07 12.59 2.57
C LYS A 185 21.83 11.65 1.65
N GLU A 186 22.98 12.12 1.16
CA GLU A 186 23.86 11.28 0.34
C GLU A 186 24.37 10.07 1.13
N ALA A 187 24.14 8.88 0.57
CA ALA A 187 24.57 7.62 1.17
C ALA A 187 26.03 7.26 0.87
N GLY A 188 26.77 8.13 0.15
CA GLY A 188 28.12 7.84 -0.29
C GLY A 188 28.21 6.76 -1.38
N VAL A 189 27.10 6.43 -2.03
CA VAL A 189 26.97 5.41 -3.06
C VAL A 189 26.54 6.05 -4.37
N VAL A 190 27.13 5.60 -5.48
CA VAL A 190 26.83 6.04 -6.84
C VAL A 190 26.48 4.80 -7.67
N THR A 191 25.50 4.91 -8.57
CA THR A 191 25.12 3.82 -9.48
C THR A 191 26.21 3.52 -10.51
N ASP A 192 26.44 2.23 -10.80
CA ASP A 192 27.34 1.76 -11.86
C ASP A 192 26.71 1.87 -13.27
N ALA A 193 27.43 1.36 -14.29
CA ALA A 193 26.99 1.40 -15.68
C ALA A 193 25.68 0.66 -15.95
N GLU A 194 25.35 -0.33 -15.14
CA GLU A 194 24.11 -1.08 -15.17
C GLU A 194 23.00 -0.42 -14.30
N GLY A 195 23.27 0.76 -13.73
CA GLY A 195 22.35 1.46 -12.81
C GLY A 195 22.30 0.87 -11.40
N LYS A 196 23.19 -0.05 -11.06
CA LYS A 196 23.16 -0.78 -9.81
C LYS A 196 23.86 -0.01 -8.68
N ALA A 197 23.26 -0.04 -7.50
CA ALA A 197 23.83 0.50 -6.27
C ALA A 197 23.62 -0.50 -5.11
N ALA A 198 24.62 -0.59 -4.22
CA ALA A 198 24.55 -1.36 -2.98
C ALA A 198 24.53 -0.39 -1.79
N ILE A 199 23.45 -0.45 -1.00
CA ILE A 199 23.14 0.50 0.08
C ILE A 199 23.17 -0.25 1.41
N THR A 200 23.93 0.26 2.38
CA THR A 200 23.95 -0.29 3.75
C THR A 200 23.24 0.68 4.69
N PHE A 201 22.44 0.14 5.61
CA PHE A 201 21.71 0.92 6.61
C PHE A 201 22.36 0.75 7.98
N ASP A 202 22.73 1.87 8.61
CA ASP A 202 23.36 1.85 9.92
C ASP A 202 22.35 1.77 11.06
N ALA A 203 21.07 2.14 10.81
CA ALA A 203 20.03 2.20 11.83
C ALA A 203 18.81 1.39 11.40
N ALA A 204 18.10 0.85 12.40
CA ALA A 204 16.77 0.26 12.22
C ALA A 204 15.72 1.36 12.02
N GLY A 205 14.67 1.05 11.27
CA GLY A 205 13.56 1.97 11.00
C GLY A 205 13.05 1.86 9.56
N GLU A 206 12.15 2.76 9.22
CA GLU A 206 11.73 2.99 7.84
C GLU A 206 12.60 4.08 7.23
N HIS A 207 13.16 3.83 6.05
CA HIS A 207 14.01 4.76 5.33
C HIS A 207 13.51 4.94 3.90
N VAL A 208 13.55 6.17 3.41
CA VAL A 208 13.24 6.48 2.01
C VAL A 208 14.53 6.56 1.20
N ILE A 209 14.65 5.68 0.21
CA ILE A 209 15.74 5.69 -0.76
C ILE A 209 15.29 6.47 -1.97
N SER A 210 16.15 7.39 -2.43
CA SER A 210 15.99 8.16 -3.64
C SER A 210 17.33 8.32 -4.34
N ALA A 211 17.36 9.10 -5.44
CA ALA A 211 18.61 9.43 -6.13
C ALA A 211 18.54 10.82 -6.75
N LYS A 212 19.74 11.36 -7.05
CA LYS A 212 19.92 12.57 -7.86
C LYS A 212 21.08 12.36 -8.83
N LYS A 213 21.07 13.09 -9.94
CA LYS A 213 22.20 13.07 -10.90
C LYS A 213 22.41 14.46 -11.46
N ASP A 214 23.66 14.94 -11.41
CA ASP A 214 24.02 16.23 -11.98
C ASP A 214 23.77 16.26 -13.49
N GLY A 215 23.18 17.36 -13.98
CA GLY A 215 22.84 17.53 -15.38
C GLY A 215 21.59 16.79 -15.85
N MET A 216 20.83 16.14 -14.95
CA MET A 216 19.56 15.48 -15.23
C MET A 216 18.45 16.11 -14.37
N VAL A 217 17.38 16.54 -14.98
CA VAL A 217 16.15 16.91 -14.27
C VAL A 217 15.41 15.63 -13.92
N MET A 218 15.72 15.08 -12.75
CA MET A 218 15.25 13.76 -12.35
C MET A 218 13.98 13.91 -11.52
N VAL A 219 12.88 13.27 -11.97
CA VAL A 219 11.75 12.97 -11.09
C VAL A 219 12.24 11.93 -10.07
N PRO A 220 12.18 12.21 -8.75
CA PRO A 220 12.89 11.41 -7.76
C PRO A 220 12.41 9.94 -7.76
N PRO A 221 13.31 8.96 -7.97
CA PRO A 221 12.98 7.56 -7.78
C PRO A 221 12.74 7.29 -6.30
N LEU A 222 11.83 6.38 -5.98
CA LEU A 222 11.45 6.09 -4.60
C LEU A 222 11.46 4.58 -4.33
N CYS A 223 12.14 4.20 -3.23
CA CYS A 223 12.05 2.88 -2.64
C CYS A 223 11.99 3.04 -1.12
N VAL A 224 11.09 2.32 -0.44
CA VAL A 224 10.98 2.33 1.02
C VAL A 224 11.69 1.11 1.59
N ALA A 225 12.67 1.32 2.46
CA ALA A 225 13.38 0.26 3.16
C ALA A 225 12.83 0.12 4.58
N THR A 226 12.44 -1.10 4.96
CA THR A 226 12.15 -1.47 6.35
C THR A 226 13.36 -2.19 6.92
N VAL A 227 14.06 -1.56 7.85
CA VAL A 227 15.31 -2.07 8.44
C VAL A 227 15.06 -2.55 9.86
N ALA A 228 15.27 -3.84 10.09
CA ALA A 228 15.21 -4.43 11.44
C ALA A 228 16.47 -4.09 12.24
N ALA A 229 16.37 -4.02 13.56
CA ALA A 229 17.53 -3.91 14.42
C ALA A 229 18.40 -5.18 14.31
N LYS A 230 19.70 -5.00 14.37
CA LYS A 230 20.62 -6.14 14.51
C LYS A 230 20.44 -6.75 15.89
N GLU A 231 20.20 -8.06 15.94
CA GLU A 231 20.12 -8.75 17.22
C GLU A 231 21.50 -8.71 17.91
N GLU A 232 21.53 -8.19 19.12
CA GLU A 232 22.74 -8.33 19.96
C GLU A 232 22.85 -9.80 20.36
N PRO A 233 24.07 -10.40 20.32
CA PRO A 233 24.25 -11.77 20.75
C PRO A 233 23.81 -11.88 22.21
N THR A 234 22.84 -12.73 22.49
CA THR A 234 22.42 -13.05 23.84
C THR A 234 23.67 -13.51 24.58
N PRO A 235 24.08 -12.89 25.72
CA PRO A 235 25.24 -13.31 26.43
C PRO A 235 25.11 -14.80 26.82
N GLU A 236 26.08 -15.58 26.40
CA GLU A 236 26.13 -17.01 26.73
C GLU A 236 26.05 -17.15 28.26
N PRO A 237 25.16 -18.00 28.83
CA PRO A 237 25.01 -18.08 30.25
C PRO A 237 26.37 -18.46 30.84
N THR A 238 26.97 -17.56 31.60
CA THR A 238 28.20 -17.78 32.33
C THR A 238 27.95 -19.01 33.24
N ALA A 239 28.63 -20.11 32.95
CA ALA A 239 28.52 -21.31 33.76
C ALA A 239 28.81 -20.94 35.23
N GLU A 240 27.83 -21.09 36.10
CA GLU A 240 28.02 -20.95 37.54
C GLU A 240 29.11 -21.92 38.00
N PRO A 241 30.01 -21.49 38.89
CA PRO A 241 31.03 -22.39 39.42
C PRO A 241 30.37 -23.57 40.15
N VAL A 242 30.64 -24.78 39.70
CA VAL A 242 30.19 -25.99 40.34
C VAL A 242 30.80 -26.02 41.75
N ILE A 243 30.02 -25.69 42.75
CA ILE A 243 30.38 -25.91 44.16
C ILE A 243 30.24 -27.38 44.40
N THR A 244 31.38 -28.07 44.52
CA THR A 244 31.45 -29.47 44.96
C THR A 244 31.03 -29.52 46.42
N ALA A 245 29.78 -29.89 46.70
CA ALA A 245 29.31 -30.16 48.07
C ALA A 245 29.68 -31.58 48.45
N ALA A 246 30.25 -31.68 49.60
CA ALA A 246 30.54 -32.93 50.31
C ALA A 246 29.23 -33.66 50.71
N PRO A 247 29.26 -34.97 50.96
CA PRO A 247 28.06 -35.78 51.18
C PRO A 247 27.54 -35.66 52.62
N GLU A 248 26.29 -35.28 52.80
CA GLU A 248 25.56 -35.44 54.07
C GLU A 248 24.15 -36.01 53.87
N GLU A 249 23.99 -37.07 54.55
CA GLU A 249 22.85 -37.76 55.16
C GLU A 249 21.41 -37.56 54.70
N LYS A 250 20.80 -38.76 54.61
CA LYS A 250 19.36 -39.01 54.33
C LYS A 250 18.46 -38.51 55.47
N HIS A 251 17.50 -37.69 55.16
CA HIS A 251 16.18 -37.65 55.79
C HIS A 251 15.09 -37.74 54.83
N ALA A 252 14.22 -38.72 55.00
CA ALA A 252 12.99 -38.94 54.25
C ALA A 252 11.94 -37.86 54.61
N VAL A 253 11.38 -37.13 53.63
CA VAL A 253 10.18 -36.36 53.82
C VAL A 253 9.22 -36.63 52.67
N THR A 254 8.03 -36.91 53.07
CA THR A 254 6.80 -37.29 52.38
C THR A 254 6.41 -36.37 51.21
N VAL A 255 6.10 -36.99 50.06
CA VAL A 255 5.57 -36.35 48.86
C VAL A 255 4.10 -35.99 49.06
N ILE A 256 3.74 -34.71 48.86
CA ILE A 256 2.38 -34.26 48.63
C ILE A 256 2.30 -33.83 47.18
N PRO A 257 1.35 -34.30 46.37
CA PRO A 257 1.26 -33.95 44.97
C PRO A 257 0.64 -32.54 44.78
N ALA A 258 1.37 -31.67 44.07
CA ALA A 258 0.88 -30.38 43.64
C ALA A 258 -0.05 -30.55 42.43
N LYS A 259 -1.16 -29.87 42.50
CA LYS A 259 -2.28 -29.79 41.57
C LYS A 259 -1.87 -29.04 40.28
N THR A 260 -2.00 -29.69 39.15
CA THR A 260 -1.81 -29.09 37.82
C THR A 260 -2.92 -28.10 37.56
N GLU A 261 -2.61 -26.83 37.37
CA GLU A 261 -3.54 -25.83 36.84
C GLU A 261 -3.52 -25.88 35.31
N GLU A 262 -4.67 -26.17 34.76
CA GLU A 262 -4.97 -26.20 33.34
C GLU A 262 -5.07 -24.78 32.83
N LYS A 263 -4.23 -24.41 31.83
CA LYS A 263 -4.25 -23.14 31.12
C LYS A 263 -5.43 -23.12 30.13
N LYS A 264 -6.43 -22.32 30.40
CA LYS A 264 -7.63 -22.15 29.58
C LYS A 264 -7.27 -21.36 28.33
N ASP A 265 -7.45 -21.99 27.19
CA ASP A 265 -7.28 -21.40 25.86
C ASP A 265 -8.57 -20.59 25.53
N ASP A 266 -8.46 -19.26 25.46
CA ASP A 266 -9.58 -18.38 25.09
C ASP A 266 -9.67 -18.27 23.56
N SER A 267 -10.14 -19.34 22.92
CA SER A 267 -10.67 -19.28 21.56
C SER A 267 -12.03 -18.54 21.60
N LYS A 268 -12.05 -17.26 21.28
CA LYS A 268 -13.29 -16.53 21.01
C LYS A 268 -13.92 -17.06 19.73
N SER A 269 -14.81 -18.01 19.92
CA SER A 269 -15.68 -18.59 18.91
C SER A 269 -16.57 -17.54 18.24
N ASN A 270 -16.72 -17.67 16.92
CA ASN A 270 -17.63 -16.91 16.05
C ASN A 270 -19.13 -17.09 16.37
N THR A 271 -19.47 -17.54 17.57
CA THR A 271 -20.85 -17.83 18.04
C THR A 271 -21.72 -16.57 18.02
N THR A 272 -21.16 -15.39 18.27
CA THR A 272 -21.91 -14.12 18.24
C THR A 272 -22.40 -13.77 16.85
N LEU A 273 -21.62 -14.06 15.81
CA LEU A 273 -22.00 -13.81 14.41
C LEU A 273 -23.16 -14.69 13.98
N TYR A 274 -23.16 -15.97 14.35
CA TYR A 274 -24.26 -16.89 14.02
C TYR A 274 -25.56 -16.56 14.75
N ILE A 275 -25.51 -16.01 15.98
CA ILE A 275 -26.70 -15.58 16.73
C ILE A 275 -27.32 -14.36 16.04
N VAL A 276 -26.54 -13.39 15.56
CA VAL A 276 -27.08 -12.21 14.87
C VAL A 276 -27.73 -12.60 13.54
N ILE A 277 -27.07 -13.45 12.75
CA ILE A 277 -27.63 -13.95 11.48
C ILE A 277 -28.92 -14.73 11.71
N GLY A 278 -29.01 -15.59 12.75
CA GLY A 278 -30.18 -16.33 13.09
C GLY A 278 -31.38 -15.44 13.48
N ALA A 279 -31.12 -14.36 14.22
CA ALA A 279 -32.15 -13.39 14.62
C ALA A 279 -32.73 -12.60 13.42
N VAL A 280 -31.90 -12.22 12.46
CA VAL A 280 -32.35 -11.52 11.26
C VAL A 280 -33.20 -12.41 10.37
N VAL A 281 -32.81 -13.68 10.18
CA VAL A 281 -33.59 -14.65 9.40
C VAL A 281 -34.97 -14.91 10.05
N LEU A 282 -35.03 -14.99 11.38
CA LEU A 282 -36.30 -15.19 12.10
C LEU A 282 -37.23 -13.97 11.94
N LEU A 283 -36.69 -12.75 12.01
CA LEU A 283 -37.48 -11.52 11.81
C LEU A 283 -38.08 -11.45 10.40
N ILE A 284 -37.30 -11.79 9.39
CA ILE A 284 -37.79 -11.82 8.00
C ILE A 284 -38.89 -12.85 7.82
N ALA A 285 -38.77 -14.04 8.42
CA ALA A 285 -39.79 -15.08 8.36
C ALA A 285 -41.12 -14.62 9.01
N ILE A 286 -41.05 -13.89 10.14
CA ILE A 286 -42.21 -13.33 10.82
C ILE A 286 -42.90 -12.28 9.95
N VAL A 287 -42.15 -11.36 9.32
CA VAL A 287 -42.69 -10.31 8.44
C VAL A 287 -43.45 -10.95 7.25
N VAL A 288 -42.83 -11.96 6.63
CA VAL A 288 -43.46 -12.69 5.52
C VAL A 288 -44.71 -13.41 5.93
N ALA A 289 -44.73 -14.04 7.11
CA ALA A 289 -45.90 -14.72 7.64
C ALA A 289 -47.06 -13.75 7.93
N VAL A 290 -46.78 -12.58 8.53
CA VAL A 290 -47.76 -11.52 8.80
C VAL A 290 -48.33 -10.95 7.48
N PHE A 291 -47.49 -10.77 6.45
CA PHE A 291 -47.95 -10.29 5.15
C PHE A 291 -48.83 -11.29 4.41
N CYS A 292 -48.51 -12.59 4.55
CA CYS A 292 -49.31 -13.66 3.98
C CYS A 292 -50.67 -13.81 4.68
N LEU A 293 -50.71 -13.60 6.00
CA LEU A 293 -51.96 -13.63 6.78
C LEU A 293 -52.86 -12.44 6.48
N LYS A 294 -52.30 -11.22 6.31
CA LYS A 294 -53.04 -9.98 5.98
C LYS A 294 -53.65 -10.00 4.57
N LYS A 295 -53.19 -10.88 3.68
CA LYS A 295 -53.67 -11.02 2.30
C LYS A 295 -54.76 -12.10 2.16
N LYS A 296 -55.13 -12.76 3.27
CA LYS A 296 -56.15 -13.84 3.34
C LYS A 296 -57.45 -13.39 3.96
N ASN A 297 -57.50 -12.21 4.52
CA ASN A 297 -58.69 -11.45 4.93
C ASN A 297 -58.88 -10.28 3.92
#